data_7dde7c5c82c08be66263773bd498d83d
#
_entry.id   7dde7c5c82c08be66263773bd498d83d
#
_cell.length_a   1.000
_cell.length_b   1.000
_cell.length_c   1.000
_cell.angle_alpha   90.00
_cell.angle_beta   90.00
_cell.angle_gamma   90.00
#
_symmetry.space_group_name_H-M   'P 1'
#
loop_
_entity.id
_entity.type
_entity.pdbx_description
1 polymer ?
#
loop_
_entity_poly.entity_id
_entity_poly.type
_entity_poly.pdbx_seq_one_letter_code
_entity_poly.pdbx_strand_id
1 'polypeptide(L)'
;AHAAGALLLMDNPWATALLFRPFEHGVDIVIEAATKYIGGHADVMLGTITVSTAEQFQTVKWTANALGNCPGPDDCYLALRGLRTLSVRLERHQRNANVLARWLRERDEVGRVLYPALPDDPGHELWKRDFKGASGLFGVVLNAYPKKAVAKMLDGMELFAMGASWGGYESLMIPTHPGKNRTATKWRGPGPSLRLHAGLEDPDDMIEDLEKGLARLTKAS
;
A
#
# COMPACT_ATOMS: atom_id res chain seq x y z
N ALA A 1 0.10 -21.83 -13.02
CA ALA A 1 1.03 -21.33 -14.02
C ALA A 1 1.94 -22.45 -14.50
N HIS A 2 2.76 -23.04 -13.64
CA HIS A 2 3.81 -24.02 -14.00
C HIS A 2 3.27 -25.27 -14.71
N ALA A 3 2.11 -25.79 -14.29
CA ALA A 3 1.46 -26.93 -14.98
C ALA A 3 1.11 -26.63 -16.48
N ALA A 4 1.03 -25.37 -16.84
CA ALA A 4 0.81 -24.91 -18.22
C ALA A 4 2.11 -24.39 -18.89
N GLY A 5 3.28 -24.62 -18.29
CA GLY A 5 4.57 -24.14 -18.78
C GLY A 5 4.75 -22.61 -18.69
N ALA A 6 3.95 -21.92 -17.89
CA ALA A 6 4.01 -20.47 -17.75
C ALA A 6 4.78 -20.05 -16.50
N LEU A 7 5.54 -18.94 -16.59
CA LEU A 7 6.18 -18.31 -15.43
C LEU A 7 5.17 -17.54 -14.58
N LEU A 8 5.41 -17.50 -13.28
CA LEU A 8 4.64 -16.70 -12.33
C LEU A 8 5.43 -15.44 -11.96
N LEU A 9 4.87 -14.28 -12.31
CA LEU A 9 5.39 -12.98 -11.95
C LEU A 9 4.55 -12.37 -10.85
N MET A 10 5.19 -11.73 -9.86
CA MET A 10 4.49 -11.07 -8.76
C MET A 10 4.99 -9.63 -8.58
N ASP A 11 4.04 -8.68 -8.55
CA ASP A 11 4.25 -7.33 -8.07
C ASP A 11 4.09 -7.32 -6.55
N ASN A 12 5.18 -7.03 -5.78
CA ASN A 12 5.23 -7.18 -4.32
C ASN A 12 5.54 -5.89 -3.51
N PRO A 13 5.36 -4.67 -4.01
CA PRO A 13 5.69 -3.44 -3.29
C PRO A 13 4.94 -3.24 -1.97
N TRP A 14 3.70 -3.77 -1.84
CA TRP A 14 2.91 -3.64 -0.62
C TRP A 14 3.56 -4.34 0.58
N ALA A 15 4.08 -5.53 0.36
CA ALA A 15 4.65 -6.37 1.42
C ALA A 15 6.18 -6.26 1.51
N THR A 16 6.83 -5.98 0.40
CA THR A 16 8.28 -6.15 0.23
C THR A 16 8.74 -7.58 0.56
N ALA A 17 9.99 -7.90 0.32
CA ALA A 17 10.56 -9.20 0.67
C ALA A 17 10.61 -9.49 2.19
N LEU A 18 10.39 -8.46 3.03
CA LEU A 18 10.38 -8.64 4.49
C LEU A 18 9.07 -9.25 4.99
N LEU A 19 7.92 -8.81 4.44
CA LEU A 19 6.61 -9.23 4.92
C LEU A 19 6.03 -10.40 4.13
N PHE A 20 6.41 -10.56 2.84
CA PHE A 20 6.05 -11.69 2.01
C PHE A 20 7.26 -12.11 1.17
N ARG A 21 7.56 -13.41 1.13
CA ARG A 21 8.69 -13.98 0.40
C ARG A 21 8.23 -14.76 -0.82
N PRO A 22 8.08 -14.13 -1.98
CA PRO A 22 7.45 -14.73 -3.15
C PRO A 22 8.10 -16.04 -3.62
N PHE A 23 9.42 -16.14 -3.58
CA PHE A 23 10.13 -17.36 -4.01
C PHE A 23 9.80 -18.58 -3.17
N GLU A 24 9.46 -18.42 -1.89
CA GLU A 24 9.00 -19.52 -1.03
C GLU A 24 7.61 -20.06 -1.45
N HIS A 25 6.88 -19.29 -2.28
CA HIS A 25 5.56 -19.61 -2.82
C HIS A 25 5.56 -19.95 -4.32
N GLY A 26 6.73 -20.25 -4.90
CA GLY A 26 6.85 -20.66 -6.30
C GLY A 26 6.75 -19.53 -7.33
N VAL A 27 6.98 -18.29 -6.92
CA VAL A 27 7.11 -17.17 -7.85
C VAL A 27 8.47 -17.23 -8.54
N ASP A 28 8.51 -17.00 -9.85
CA ASP A 28 9.75 -17.04 -10.64
C ASP A 28 10.40 -15.65 -10.74
N ILE A 29 9.58 -14.61 -10.85
CA ILE A 29 10.02 -13.22 -11.06
C ILE A 29 9.28 -12.32 -10.10
N VAL A 30 10.01 -11.57 -9.29
CA VAL A 30 9.48 -10.58 -8.33
C VAL A 30 9.76 -9.18 -8.84
N ILE A 31 8.73 -8.37 -8.92
CA ILE A 31 8.82 -6.96 -9.31
C ILE A 31 8.54 -6.12 -8.06
N GLU A 32 9.43 -5.17 -7.80
CA GLU A 32 9.29 -4.24 -6.68
C GLU A 32 9.40 -2.80 -7.18
N ALA A 33 8.44 -1.96 -6.81
CA ALA A 33 8.60 -0.53 -6.93
C ALA A 33 9.44 -0.03 -5.74
N ALA A 34 10.76 0.02 -5.92
CA ALA A 34 11.67 0.58 -4.91
C ALA A 34 11.34 2.04 -4.56
N THR A 35 10.62 2.73 -5.45
CA THR A 35 9.93 4.02 -5.25
C THR A 35 9.11 4.08 -3.95
N LYS A 36 8.57 2.94 -3.48
CA LYS A 36 7.68 2.85 -2.33
C LYS A 36 8.49 2.64 -1.03
N TYR A 37 8.23 1.59 -0.28
CA TYR A 37 8.86 1.34 1.01
C TYR A 37 10.38 1.16 0.95
N ILE A 38 10.95 0.66 -0.15
CA ILE A 38 12.41 0.48 -0.27
C ILE A 38 13.11 1.84 -0.20
N GLY A 39 12.77 2.79 -1.05
CA GLY A 39 13.26 4.17 -0.96
C GLY A 39 12.75 4.85 0.31
N GLY A 40 11.45 4.87 0.50
CA GLY A 40 10.77 5.25 1.74
C GLY A 40 10.77 6.74 2.07
N HIS A 41 11.21 7.61 1.15
CA HIS A 41 11.38 9.05 1.39
C HIS A 41 10.70 9.92 0.33
N ALA A 42 9.93 9.33 -0.60
CA ALA A 42 9.23 10.03 -1.68
C ALA A 42 10.14 10.84 -2.62
N ASP A 43 11.41 10.47 -2.74
CA ASP A 43 12.48 11.21 -3.42
C ASP A 43 13.16 10.41 -4.55
N VAL A 44 12.70 9.18 -4.85
CA VAL A 44 13.27 8.31 -5.88
C VAL A 44 12.19 7.58 -6.67
N MET A 45 12.40 7.42 -7.97
CA MET A 45 11.62 6.54 -8.82
C MET A 45 12.51 5.42 -9.36
N LEU A 46 12.33 4.21 -8.82
CA LEU A 46 13.14 3.05 -9.16
C LEU A 46 12.33 1.76 -9.10
N GLY A 47 12.52 0.87 -10.07
CA GLY A 47 12.02 -0.49 -10.03
C GLY A 47 13.15 -1.49 -9.83
N THR A 48 12.85 -2.63 -9.22
CA THR A 48 13.74 -3.78 -9.18
C THR A 48 13.03 -5.02 -9.71
N ILE A 49 13.75 -5.86 -10.44
CA ILE A 49 13.30 -7.16 -10.90
C ILE A 49 14.26 -8.19 -10.33
N THR A 50 13.75 -9.09 -9.51
CA THR A 50 14.51 -10.18 -8.90
C THR A 50 13.99 -11.49 -9.48
N VAL A 51 14.91 -12.37 -9.86
CA VAL A 51 14.59 -13.66 -10.52
C VAL A 51 15.23 -14.81 -9.78
N SER A 52 14.70 -16.02 -9.95
CA SER A 52 15.14 -17.22 -9.24
C SER A 52 16.30 -17.95 -9.91
N THR A 53 16.57 -17.70 -11.21
CA THR A 53 17.63 -18.42 -11.96
C THR A 53 18.56 -17.48 -12.72
N ALA A 54 19.77 -17.96 -12.99
CA ALA A 54 20.75 -17.22 -13.80
C ALA A 54 20.29 -17.00 -15.26
N GLU A 55 19.54 -17.93 -15.83
CA GLU A 55 19.01 -17.82 -17.17
C GLU A 55 17.97 -16.69 -17.27
N GLN A 56 17.04 -16.65 -16.33
CA GLN A 56 16.06 -15.55 -16.21
C GLN A 56 16.77 -14.20 -16.02
N PHE A 57 17.84 -14.17 -15.18
CA PHE A 57 18.63 -12.96 -14.98
C PHE A 57 19.24 -12.47 -16.31
N GLN A 58 19.87 -13.34 -17.09
CA GLN A 58 20.47 -12.96 -18.38
C GLN A 58 19.40 -12.39 -19.34
N THR A 59 18.24 -13.05 -19.42
CA THR A 59 17.13 -12.62 -20.29
C THR A 59 16.60 -11.24 -19.87
N VAL A 60 16.31 -11.04 -18.59
CA VAL A 60 15.80 -9.76 -18.05
C VAL A 60 16.84 -8.65 -18.20
N LYS A 61 18.11 -8.95 -17.85
CA LYS A 61 19.19 -7.96 -17.95
C LYS A 61 19.48 -7.55 -19.38
N TRP A 62 19.50 -8.49 -20.32
CA TRP A 62 19.67 -8.20 -21.74
C TRP A 62 18.50 -7.32 -22.25
N THR A 63 17.26 -7.67 -21.92
CA THR A 63 16.08 -6.90 -22.31
C THR A 63 16.12 -5.47 -21.75
N ALA A 64 16.43 -5.31 -20.47
CA ALA A 64 16.56 -4.00 -19.85
C ALA A 64 17.64 -3.13 -20.55
N ASN A 65 18.78 -3.72 -20.87
CA ASN A 65 19.85 -3.03 -21.59
C ASN A 65 19.42 -2.65 -23.02
N ALA A 66 18.78 -3.56 -23.74
CA ALA A 66 18.29 -3.32 -25.11
C ALA A 66 17.25 -2.20 -25.18
N LEU A 67 16.44 -2.05 -24.13
CA LEU A 67 15.45 -0.97 -24.00
C LEU A 67 16.02 0.33 -23.43
N GLY A 68 17.30 0.36 -23.05
CA GLY A 68 17.93 1.52 -22.41
C GLY A 68 17.42 1.81 -20.99
N ASN A 69 16.82 0.83 -20.31
CA ASN A 69 16.37 0.97 -18.93
C ASN A 69 17.56 0.92 -17.96
N CYS A 70 18.15 2.09 -17.73
CA CYS A 70 19.31 2.26 -16.87
C CYS A 70 19.01 3.34 -15.82
N PRO A 71 18.91 2.99 -14.54
CA PRO A 71 18.70 3.98 -13.48
C PRO A 71 19.97 4.82 -13.26
N GLY A 72 19.79 6.05 -12.80
CA GLY A 72 20.88 6.90 -12.36
C GLY A 72 21.60 6.34 -11.13
N PRO A 73 22.89 6.62 -10.96
CA PRO A 73 23.64 6.17 -9.79
C PRO A 73 23.10 6.77 -8.49
N ASP A 74 22.60 8.00 -8.53
CA ASP A 74 21.99 8.67 -7.37
C ASP A 74 20.69 8.00 -6.95
N ASP A 75 19.86 7.57 -7.90
CA ASP A 75 18.63 6.80 -7.62
C ASP A 75 18.98 5.45 -6.96
N CYS A 76 20.00 4.76 -7.44
CA CYS A 76 20.49 3.53 -6.83
C CYS A 76 21.01 3.77 -5.41
N TYR A 77 21.72 4.86 -5.19
CA TYR A 77 22.22 5.25 -3.86
C TYR A 77 21.08 5.54 -2.88
N LEU A 78 20.08 6.33 -3.28
CA LEU A 78 18.92 6.65 -2.45
C LEU A 78 18.12 5.39 -2.09
N ALA A 79 17.88 4.51 -3.05
CA ALA A 79 17.19 3.24 -2.80
C ALA A 79 18.01 2.33 -1.84
N LEU A 80 19.33 2.22 -2.03
CA LEU A 80 20.19 1.45 -1.14
C LEU A 80 20.24 2.04 0.28
N ARG A 81 20.25 3.36 0.41
CA ARG A 81 20.15 4.07 1.69
C ARG A 81 18.82 3.78 2.38
N GLY A 82 17.72 3.87 1.65
CA GLY A 82 16.36 3.54 2.15
C GLY A 82 16.24 2.08 2.58
N LEU A 83 16.81 1.15 1.82
CA LEU A 83 16.80 -0.29 2.13
C LEU A 83 17.38 -0.59 3.53
N ARG A 84 18.41 0.15 3.96
CA ARG A 84 19.06 -0.05 5.28
C ARG A 84 18.14 0.26 6.46
N THR A 85 17.10 1.05 6.27
CA THR A 85 16.12 1.40 7.31
C THR A 85 14.74 0.79 7.04
N LEU A 86 14.60 -0.07 6.03
CA LEU A 86 13.32 -0.63 5.60
C LEU A 86 12.59 -1.34 6.75
N SER A 87 13.28 -2.18 7.52
CA SER A 87 12.66 -2.96 8.59
C SER A 87 12.04 -2.08 9.69
N VAL A 88 12.79 -1.10 10.19
CA VAL A 88 12.31 -0.20 11.26
C VAL A 88 11.18 0.71 10.77
N ARG A 89 11.20 1.12 9.49
CA ARG A 89 10.12 1.91 8.90
C ARG A 89 8.85 1.09 8.69
N LEU A 90 8.96 -0.14 8.17
CA LEU A 90 7.82 -1.03 8.01
C LEU A 90 7.17 -1.38 9.36
N GLU A 91 7.96 -1.60 10.40
CA GLU A 91 7.45 -1.82 11.76
C GLU A 91 6.63 -0.61 12.23
N ARG A 92 7.13 0.61 12.05
CA ARG A 92 6.40 1.84 12.40
C ARG A 92 5.13 2.00 11.56
N HIS A 93 5.19 1.80 10.25
CA HIS A 93 4.04 1.84 9.37
C HIS A 93 2.95 0.84 9.79
N GLN A 94 3.34 -0.41 10.05
CA GLN A 94 2.42 -1.45 10.53
C GLN A 94 1.77 -1.05 11.86
N ARG A 95 2.56 -0.57 12.82
CA ARG A 95 2.05 -0.11 14.12
C ARG A 95 1.01 0.99 13.93
N ASN A 96 1.34 2.02 13.17
CA ASN A 96 0.45 3.15 12.91
C ASN A 96 -0.82 2.70 12.19
N ALA A 97 -0.69 1.90 11.11
CA ALA A 97 -1.85 1.38 10.38
C ALA A 97 -2.78 0.52 11.26
N ASN A 98 -2.22 -0.30 12.15
CA ASN A 98 -3.03 -1.09 13.07
C ASN A 98 -3.82 -0.22 14.06
N VAL A 99 -3.20 0.84 14.60
CA VAL A 99 -3.88 1.79 15.49
C VAL A 99 -5.02 2.48 14.74
N LEU A 100 -4.73 3.06 13.58
CA LEU A 100 -5.72 3.79 12.78
C LEU A 100 -6.84 2.88 12.28
N ALA A 101 -6.52 1.68 11.79
CA ALA A 101 -7.51 0.74 11.27
C ALA A 101 -8.49 0.28 12.35
N ARG A 102 -8.00 0.02 13.56
CA ARG A 102 -8.85 -0.33 14.72
C ARG A 102 -9.72 0.84 15.14
N TRP A 103 -9.16 2.03 15.23
CA TRP A 103 -9.89 3.24 15.59
C TRP A 103 -10.98 3.56 14.54
N LEU A 104 -10.66 3.52 13.25
CA LEU A 104 -11.61 3.76 12.15
C LEU A 104 -12.75 2.74 12.13
N ARG A 105 -12.48 1.48 12.45
CA ARG A 105 -13.51 0.44 12.50
C ARG A 105 -14.63 0.73 13.52
N GLU A 106 -14.32 1.51 14.55
CA GLU A 106 -15.27 1.87 15.62
C GLU A 106 -16.03 3.17 15.34
N ARG A 107 -15.87 3.77 14.17
CA ARG A 107 -16.53 5.03 13.78
C ARG A 107 -17.83 4.77 13.05
N ASP A 108 -18.87 5.52 13.42
CA ASP A 108 -20.21 5.44 12.82
C ASP A 108 -20.21 5.80 11.33
N GLU A 109 -19.26 6.62 10.90
CA GLU A 109 -19.08 7.02 9.50
C GLU A 109 -18.49 5.90 8.62
N VAL A 110 -17.88 4.90 9.23
CA VAL A 110 -17.12 3.84 8.54
C VAL A 110 -17.95 2.57 8.44
N GLY A 111 -18.26 2.16 7.24
CA GLY A 111 -18.98 0.92 6.97
C GLY A 111 -18.07 -0.32 6.96
N ARG A 112 -16.80 -0.16 6.57
CA ARG A 112 -15.83 -1.26 6.55
C ARG A 112 -14.39 -0.76 6.46
N VAL A 113 -13.49 -1.43 7.16
CA VAL A 113 -12.03 -1.31 6.98
C VAL A 113 -11.54 -2.54 6.21
N LEU A 114 -10.68 -2.32 5.21
CA LEU A 114 -10.09 -3.35 4.34
C LEU A 114 -8.61 -3.49 4.70
N TYR A 115 -8.32 -4.29 5.71
CA TYR A 115 -6.97 -4.50 6.21
C TYR A 115 -6.83 -5.91 6.81
N PRO A 116 -6.23 -6.86 6.06
CA PRO A 116 -6.17 -8.26 6.49
C PRO A 116 -5.46 -8.53 7.82
N ALA A 117 -4.68 -7.56 8.31
CA ALA A 117 -4.09 -7.64 9.65
C ALA A 117 -5.12 -7.53 10.79
N LEU A 118 -6.34 -7.05 10.52
CA LEU A 118 -7.43 -7.05 11.50
C LEU A 118 -8.04 -8.46 11.62
N PRO A 119 -8.31 -8.97 12.84
CA PRO A 119 -8.80 -10.33 13.04
C PRO A 119 -10.17 -10.63 12.41
N ASP A 120 -10.98 -9.62 12.19
CA ASP A 120 -12.32 -9.70 11.59
C ASP A 120 -12.33 -9.47 10.07
N ASP A 121 -11.18 -9.20 9.44
CA ASP A 121 -11.09 -9.15 7.98
C ASP A 121 -11.24 -10.56 7.39
N PRO A 122 -12.07 -10.74 6.35
CA PRO A 122 -12.27 -12.06 5.72
C PRO A 122 -10.97 -12.71 5.20
N GLY A 123 -9.95 -11.91 4.92
CA GLY A 123 -8.64 -12.39 4.48
C GLY A 123 -7.64 -12.68 5.60
N HIS A 124 -8.02 -12.48 6.89
CA HIS A 124 -7.09 -12.55 8.02
C HIS A 124 -6.34 -13.88 8.12
N GLU A 125 -7.03 -15.00 8.03
CA GLU A 125 -6.40 -16.33 8.17
C GLU A 125 -5.42 -16.63 7.02
N LEU A 126 -5.72 -16.17 5.80
CA LEU A 126 -4.80 -16.28 4.66
C LEU A 126 -3.59 -15.38 4.85
N TRP A 127 -3.81 -14.13 5.26
CA TRP A 127 -2.73 -13.20 5.56
C TRP A 127 -1.81 -13.73 6.67
N LYS A 128 -2.38 -14.24 7.76
CA LYS A 128 -1.63 -14.80 8.88
C LYS A 128 -0.81 -16.04 8.48
N ARG A 129 -1.32 -16.85 7.55
CA ARG A 129 -0.61 -18.01 7.01
C ARG A 129 0.59 -17.61 6.15
N ASP A 130 0.43 -16.60 5.29
CA ASP A 130 1.36 -16.33 4.20
C ASP A 130 2.28 -15.11 4.47
N PHE A 131 1.82 -14.15 5.28
CA PHE A 131 2.55 -12.90 5.52
C PHE A 131 3.16 -12.85 6.92
N LYS A 132 4.31 -12.18 7.02
CA LYS A 132 5.03 -11.98 8.30
C LYS A 132 4.65 -10.67 9.00
N GLY A 133 3.74 -9.92 8.43
CA GLY A 133 3.28 -8.62 8.93
C GLY A 133 2.45 -7.88 7.89
N ALA A 134 2.14 -6.63 8.16
CA ALA A 134 1.37 -5.77 7.31
C ALA A 134 2.07 -4.44 7.07
N SER A 135 1.71 -3.75 6.00
CA SER A 135 2.25 -2.43 5.67
C SER A 135 1.33 -1.30 6.14
N GLY A 136 1.75 -0.06 5.89
CA GLY A 136 0.97 1.14 6.22
C GLY A 136 -0.23 1.38 5.31
N LEU A 137 -0.41 0.60 4.24
CA LEU A 137 -1.43 0.85 3.21
C LEU A 137 -2.66 -0.03 3.42
N PHE A 138 -3.82 0.61 3.59
CA PHE A 138 -5.11 -0.07 3.76
C PHE A 138 -6.27 0.72 3.15
N GLY A 139 -7.45 0.12 3.10
CA GLY A 139 -8.65 0.74 2.56
C GLY A 139 -9.72 0.98 3.62
N VAL A 140 -10.51 2.02 3.41
CA VAL A 140 -11.69 2.33 4.22
C VAL A 140 -12.88 2.55 3.29
N VAL A 141 -14.01 1.95 3.62
CA VAL A 141 -15.29 2.18 2.94
C VAL A 141 -16.18 2.93 3.90
N LEU A 142 -16.54 4.14 3.53
CA LEU A 142 -17.47 4.96 4.30
C LEU A 142 -18.90 4.45 4.15
N ASN A 143 -19.79 4.84 5.04
CA ASN A 143 -21.23 4.71 4.85
C ASN A 143 -21.70 5.61 3.69
N ALA A 144 -22.98 5.66 3.38
CA ALA A 144 -23.53 6.32 2.19
C ALA A 144 -23.43 7.86 2.26
N TYR A 145 -22.22 8.38 2.15
CA TYR A 145 -21.96 9.83 2.10
C TYR A 145 -21.90 10.35 0.66
N PRO A 146 -22.44 11.56 0.39
CA PRO A 146 -22.34 12.17 -0.92
C PRO A 146 -20.91 12.60 -1.25
N LYS A 147 -20.55 12.56 -2.55
CA LYS A 147 -19.20 12.93 -3.03
C LYS A 147 -18.72 14.30 -2.51
N LYS A 148 -19.66 15.29 -2.39
CA LYS A 148 -19.33 16.62 -1.88
C LYS A 148 -18.88 16.62 -0.41
N ALA A 149 -19.46 15.76 0.42
CA ALA A 149 -19.06 15.62 1.81
C ALA A 149 -17.67 14.99 1.93
N VAL A 150 -17.40 13.95 1.12
CA VAL A 150 -16.04 13.35 1.05
C VAL A 150 -15.00 14.36 0.58
N ALA A 151 -15.32 15.18 -0.42
CA ALA A 151 -14.41 16.25 -0.87
C ALA A 151 -14.10 17.23 0.27
N LYS A 152 -15.12 17.71 1.00
CA LYS A 152 -14.92 18.61 2.14
C LYS A 152 -14.11 17.98 3.29
N MET A 153 -14.27 16.68 3.52
CA MET A 153 -13.41 15.95 4.45
C MET A 153 -11.96 16.05 4.01
N LEU A 154 -11.66 15.63 2.77
CA LEU A 154 -10.31 15.52 2.25
C LEU A 154 -9.63 16.90 2.09
N ASP A 155 -10.34 17.91 1.59
CA ASP A 155 -9.81 19.26 1.38
C ASP A 155 -9.41 19.96 2.68
N GLY A 156 -9.94 19.51 3.81
CA GLY A 156 -9.66 20.10 5.11
C GLY A 156 -8.68 19.29 5.98
N MET A 157 -8.09 18.19 5.45
CA MET A 157 -7.08 17.45 6.20
C MET A 157 -5.79 18.27 6.32
N GLU A 158 -5.17 18.21 7.49
CA GLU A 158 -3.96 18.97 7.81
C GLU A 158 -2.70 18.11 7.73
N LEU A 159 -2.81 16.86 8.16
CA LEU A 159 -1.70 15.92 8.19
C LEU A 159 -1.76 14.91 7.04
N PHE A 160 -2.95 14.40 6.72
CA PHE A 160 -3.14 13.50 5.57
C PHE A 160 -3.19 14.29 4.26
N ALA A 161 -2.11 14.29 3.50
CA ALA A 161 -2.11 14.89 2.17
C ALA A 161 -2.82 13.99 1.13
N MET A 162 -3.37 14.61 0.07
CA MET A 162 -3.86 13.87 -1.10
C MET A 162 -2.70 13.55 -2.04
N GLY A 163 -2.30 12.29 -2.07
CA GLY A 163 -1.22 11.81 -2.92
C GLY A 163 -1.52 10.45 -3.52
N ALA A 164 -1.21 10.29 -4.82
CA ALA A 164 -1.44 9.02 -5.53
C ALA A 164 -0.44 7.92 -5.15
N SER A 165 0.70 8.27 -4.53
CA SER A 165 1.72 7.33 -4.10
C SER A 165 1.44 6.80 -2.68
N TRP A 166 2.41 6.14 -2.08
CA TRP A 166 2.45 5.62 -0.72
C TRP A 166 3.84 5.04 -0.43
N GLY A 167 4.10 4.67 0.82
CA GLY A 167 5.36 4.02 1.22
C GLY A 167 6.46 4.99 1.60
N GLY A 168 6.21 6.29 1.55
CA GLY A 168 7.06 7.35 2.10
C GLY A 168 6.80 7.57 3.59
N TYR A 169 7.42 8.59 4.15
CA TYR A 169 7.30 8.95 5.56
C TYR A 169 5.98 9.68 5.88
N GLU A 170 5.35 10.29 4.87
CA GLU A 170 4.12 11.08 4.99
C GLU A 170 2.87 10.23 4.95
N SER A 171 1.87 10.59 5.75
CA SER A 171 0.52 10.00 5.68
C SER A 171 -0.26 10.56 4.49
N LEU A 172 -0.90 9.66 3.74
CA LEU A 172 -1.63 10.02 2.53
C LEU A 172 -3.03 9.40 2.54
N MET A 173 -4.01 10.14 1.99
CA MET A 173 -5.37 9.65 1.82
C MET A 173 -5.96 10.13 0.49
N ILE A 174 -6.53 9.19 -0.29
CA ILE A 174 -7.21 9.52 -1.55
C ILE A 174 -8.53 8.75 -1.70
N PRO A 175 -9.52 9.31 -2.43
CA PRO A 175 -10.69 8.56 -2.82
C PRO A 175 -10.33 7.49 -3.85
N THR A 176 -11.01 6.34 -3.77
CA THR A 176 -10.83 5.23 -4.70
C THR A 176 -12.16 4.79 -5.32
N HIS A 177 -12.08 4.13 -6.47
CA HIS A 177 -13.24 3.66 -7.22
C HIS A 177 -13.05 2.19 -7.65
N PRO A 178 -12.97 1.24 -6.70
CA PRO A 178 -12.64 -0.15 -7.03
C PRO A 178 -13.65 -0.82 -7.97
N GLY A 179 -14.89 -0.32 -8.02
CA GLY A 179 -15.92 -0.82 -8.95
C GLY A 179 -15.64 -0.54 -10.43
N LYS A 180 -14.85 0.49 -10.76
CA LYS A 180 -14.57 0.86 -12.16
C LYS A 180 -13.66 -0.12 -12.87
N ASN A 181 -12.75 -0.77 -12.16
CA ASN A 181 -11.72 -1.64 -12.72
C ASN A 181 -12.02 -3.13 -12.55
N ARG A 182 -13.14 -3.48 -11.92
CA ARG A 182 -13.53 -4.88 -11.69
C ARG A 182 -14.38 -5.39 -12.83
N THR A 183 -13.96 -6.49 -13.44
CA THR A 183 -14.72 -7.18 -14.50
C THR A 183 -15.26 -8.53 -14.03
N ALA A 184 -14.49 -9.28 -13.23
CA ALA A 184 -14.87 -10.60 -12.76
C ALA A 184 -15.83 -10.59 -11.55
N THR A 185 -15.80 -9.53 -10.73
CA THR A 185 -16.64 -9.39 -9.55
C THR A 185 -17.23 -7.99 -9.46
N LYS A 186 -18.41 -7.88 -8.83
CA LYS A 186 -19.03 -6.58 -8.55
C LYS A 186 -18.53 -6.04 -7.20
N TRP A 187 -18.14 -4.78 -7.18
CA TRP A 187 -17.88 -4.09 -5.92
C TRP A 187 -19.20 -3.90 -5.14
N ARG A 188 -19.18 -4.27 -3.87
CA ARG A 188 -20.35 -4.17 -2.96
C ARG A 188 -19.95 -3.42 -1.69
N GLY A 189 -19.57 -2.17 -1.83
CA GLY A 189 -19.33 -1.29 -0.67
C GLY A 189 -20.60 -0.52 -0.30
N PRO A 190 -20.84 -0.17 0.97
CA PRO A 190 -21.98 0.64 1.40
C PRO A 190 -21.92 2.09 0.89
N GLY A 191 -20.74 2.61 0.59
CA GLY A 191 -20.53 3.98 0.14
C GLY A 191 -19.18 4.22 -0.52
N PRO A 192 -18.68 5.47 -0.50
CA PRO A 192 -17.39 5.85 -1.05
C PRO A 192 -16.24 5.11 -0.36
N SER A 193 -15.19 4.82 -1.11
CA SER A 193 -13.99 4.20 -0.56
C SER A 193 -12.79 5.15 -0.61
N LEU A 194 -11.95 5.03 0.40
CA LEU A 194 -10.70 5.76 0.56
C LEU A 194 -9.54 4.75 0.64
N ARG A 195 -8.38 5.14 0.15
CA ARG A 195 -7.13 4.45 0.41
C ARG A 195 -6.30 5.32 1.34
N LEU A 196 -5.88 4.76 2.44
CA LEU A 196 -5.01 5.40 3.41
C LEU A 196 -3.62 4.77 3.37
N HIS A 197 -2.61 5.61 3.52
CA HIS A 197 -1.27 5.22 3.87
C HIS A 197 -0.91 5.88 5.19
N ALA A 198 -0.69 5.08 6.22
CA ALA A 198 -0.17 5.55 7.50
C ALA A 198 1.34 5.74 7.39
N GLY A 199 1.80 6.96 7.51
CA GLY A 199 3.21 7.35 7.51
C GLY A 199 3.93 7.04 8.82
N LEU A 200 4.94 7.82 9.11
CA LEU A 200 5.80 7.67 10.30
C LEU A 200 5.46 8.64 11.44
N GLU A 201 4.47 9.50 11.25
CA GLU A 201 4.01 10.50 12.20
C GLU A 201 3.47 9.86 13.49
N ASP A 202 3.14 10.66 14.47
CA ASP A 202 2.51 10.17 15.70
C ASP A 202 1.08 9.70 15.41
N PRO A 203 0.68 8.49 15.86
CA PRO A 203 -0.66 7.98 15.61
C PRO A 203 -1.77 8.78 16.28
N ASP A 204 -1.50 9.48 17.39
CA ASP A 204 -2.49 10.31 18.08
C ASP A 204 -2.76 11.59 17.25
N ASP A 205 -1.74 12.20 16.66
CA ASP A 205 -1.89 13.33 15.73
C ASP A 205 -2.67 12.91 14.46
N MET A 206 -2.40 11.71 13.94
CA MET A 206 -3.15 11.15 12.82
C MET A 206 -4.62 10.94 13.15
N ILE A 207 -4.93 10.44 14.35
CA ILE A 207 -6.31 10.27 14.83
C ILE A 207 -7.00 11.61 14.95
N GLU A 208 -6.35 12.60 15.53
CA GLU A 208 -6.92 13.96 15.68
C GLU A 208 -7.31 14.56 14.31
N ASP A 209 -6.45 14.43 13.29
CA ASP A 209 -6.76 14.91 11.94
C ASP A 209 -7.91 14.13 11.30
N LEU A 210 -7.97 12.81 11.50
CA LEU A 210 -9.09 11.97 11.05
C LEU A 210 -10.39 12.34 11.76
N GLU A 211 -10.40 12.61 13.06
CA GLU A 211 -11.58 13.07 13.81
C GLU A 211 -12.13 14.38 13.25
N LYS A 212 -11.26 15.38 13.03
CA LYS A 212 -11.62 16.64 12.37
C LYS A 212 -12.19 16.40 10.97
N GLY A 213 -11.60 15.44 10.22
CA GLY A 213 -12.05 15.03 8.90
C GLY A 213 -13.44 14.42 8.89
N LEU A 214 -13.70 13.45 9.77
CA LEU A 214 -15.00 12.80 9.91
C LEU A 214 -16.09 13.78 10.40
N ALA A 215 -15.74 14.70 11.30
CA ALA A 215 -16.66 15.76 11.72
C ALA A 215 -17.06 16.68 10.54
N ARG A 216 -16.13 17.01 9.62
CA ARG A 216 -16.44 17.75 8.39
C ARG A 216 -17.33 16.94 7.43
N LEU A 217 -17.06 15.63 7.31
CA LEU A 217 -17.85 14.71 6.49
C LEU A 217 -19.32 14.72 6.93
N THR A 218 -19.55 14.54 8.22
CA THR A 218 -20.90 14.48 8.81
C THR A 218 -21.65 15.81 8.68
N LYS A 219 -20.97 16.95 8.89
CA LYS A 219 -21.58 18.27 8.73
C LYS A 219 -21.95 18.63 7.29
N ALA A 220 -21.39 17.96 6.31
CA ALA A 220 -21.58 18.24 4.89
C ALA A 220 -22.50 17.23 4.18
N SER A 221 -23.02 16.25 4.92
CA SER A 221 -23.91 15.18 4.43
C SER A 221 -25.36 15.63 4.30
#